data_32720131b9c98d63e0fb02efaa7e9853
#
_entry.id   32720131b9c98d63e0fb02efaa7e9853
#
_cell.length_a   1.000
_cell.length_b   1.000
_cell.length_c   1.000
_cell.angle_alpha   90.00
_cell.angle_beta   90.00
_cell.angle_gamma   90.00
#
_symmetry.space_group_name_H-M   'P 1'
#
loop_
_entity.id
_entity.type
_entity.pdbx_description
1 polymer ?
#
loop_
_entity_poly.entity_id
_entity_poly.type
_entity_poly.pdbx_seq_one_letter_code
_entity_poly.pdbx_strand_id
1 'polypeptide(L)'
;MGDIGDKIKKFLKLDLKKEVIKILNTKKIQDFVVEMQQERLFNTGKDSKGESLGSYAPFTVVIKQAKGQRTDHITLRDTGEFYKSFTFYATNTELVFDANAQKDEDNLFENFGLDIIGLNDFNRTRLIELIYVELRFFLLFKL
;
A
#
# COMPACT_ATOMS: atom_id res chain seq x y z
N MET A 1 27.51 25.38 -4.06
CA MET A 1 26.83 24.64 -5.16
C MET A 1 27.89 24.15 -6.13
N GLY A 2 27.94 22.86 -6.36
CA GLY A 2 28.89 22.28 -7.30
C GLY A 2 28.51 22.58 -8.76
N ASP A 3 29.50 22.52 -9.65
CA ASP A 3 29.26 22.58 -11.08
C ASP A 3 28.71 21.23 -11.62
N ILE A 4 28.44 21.16 -12.92
CA ILE A 4 27.91 19.95 -13.53
C ILE A 4 28.87 18.75 -13.41
N GLY A 5 30.20 19.00 -13.44
CA GLY A 5 31.22 17.97 -13.26
C GLY A 5 31.14 17.34 -11.89
N ASP A 6 30.95 18.15 -10.84
CA ASP A 6 30.78 17.67 -9.47
C ASP A 6 29.51 16.82 -9.32
N LYS A 7 28.41 17.26 -9.94
CA LYS A 7 27.16 16.50 -9.95
C LYS A 7 27.31 15.16 -10.65
N ILE A 8 28.02 15.11 -11.77
CA ILE A 8 28.30 13.86 -12.49
C ILE A 8 29.12 12.91 -11.62
N LYS A 9 30.16 13.41 -10.94
CA LYS A 9 30.96 12.58 -10.01
C LYS A 9 30.12 12.00 -8.89
N LYS A 10 29.23 12.80 -8.29
CA LYS A 10 28.31 12.34 -7.26
C LYS A 10 27.33 11.28 -7.81
N PHE A 11 26.80 11.50 -9.02
CA PHE A 11 25.91 10.56 -9.67
C PHE A 11 26.59 9.21 -9.91
N LEU A 12 27.84 9.21 -10.41
CA LEU A 12 28.60 7.99 -10.67
C LEU A 12 28.91 7.18 -9.41
N LYS A 13 28.96 7.85 -8.25
CA LYS A 13 29.15 7.18 -6.93
C LYS A 13 27.85 6.77 -6.28
N LEU A 14 26.71 7.14 -6.86
CA LEU A 14 25.39 6.94 -6.29
C LEU A 14 25.00 5.46 -6.34
N ASP A 15 24.54 4.94 -5.21
CA ASP A 15 23.85 3.65 -5.16
C ASP A 15 22.33 3.91 -5.34
N LEU A 16 21.85 3.75 -6.56
CA LEU A 16 20.44 4.00 -6.89
C LEU A 16 19.49 3.10 -6.11
N LYS A 17 19.85 1.84 -5.90
CA LYS A 17 19.06 0.92 -5.10
C LYS A 17 18.86 1.44 -3.69
N LYS A 18 19.93 1.90 -3.06
CA LYS A 18 19.91 2.47 -1.71
C LYS A 18 19.00 3.70 -1.66
N GLU A 19 19.08 4.58 -2.66
CA GLU A 19 18.25 5.77 -2.73
C GLU A 19 16.77 5.43 -2.93
N VAL A 20 16.46 4.45 -3.77
CA VAL A 20 15.07 3.96 -3.95
C VAL A 20 14.52 3.39 -2.64
N ILE A 21 15.31 2.61 -1.91
CA ILE A 21 14.89 2.08 -0.60
C ILE A 21 14.62 3.21 0.39
N LYS A 22 15.45 4.23 0.43
CA LYS A 22 15.21 5.42 1.26
C LYS A 22 13.90 6.12 0.88
N ILE A 23 13.63 6.29 -0.41
CA ILE A 23 12.40 6.89 -0.91
C ILE A 23 11.18 6.06 -0.48
N LEU A 24 11.24 4.75 -0.65
CA LEU A 24 10.17 3.83 -0.27
C LEU A 24 9.85 3.89 1.23
N ASN A 25 10.83 4.18 2.06
CA ASN A 25 10.68 4.24 3.51
C ASN A 25 10.35 5.64 4.05
N THR A 26 10.15 6.63 3.17
CA THR A 26 9.63 7.92 3.61
C THR A 26 8.15 7.79 4.03
N LYS A 27 7.73 8.62 4.97
CA LYS A 27 6.34 8.62 5.43
C LYS A 27 5.37 8.86 4.27
N LYS A 28 5.70 9.75 3.35
CA LYS A 28 4.90 10.06 2.17
C LYS A 28 4.58 8.81 1.35
N ILE A 29 5.61 8.01 1.05
CA ILE A 29 5.45 6.80 0.24
C ILE A 29 4.77 5.70 1.04
N GLN A 30 5.11 5.53 2.31
CA GLN A 30 4.46 4.55 3.19
C GLN A 30 2.96 4.82 3.29
N ASP A 31 2.58 6.06 3.52
CA ASP A 31 1.16 6.45 3.59
C ASP A 31 0.46 6.22 2.24
N PHE A 32 1.11 6.54 1.13
CA PHE A 32 0.56 6.31 -0.21
C PHE A 32 0.29 4.83 -0.47
N VAL A 33 1.23 3.95 -0.11
CA VAL A 33 1.09 2.49 -0.26
C VAL A 33 -0.03 1.95 0.62
N VAL A 34 -0.14 2.42 1.84
CA VAL A 34 -1.22 2.04 2.75
C VAL A 34 -2.57 2.47 2.19
N GLU A 35 -2.70 3.72 1.77
CA GLU A 35 -3.94 4.26 1.21
C GLU A 35 -4.40 3.53 -0.05
N MET A 36 -3.47 3.16 -0.94
CA MET A 36 -3.82 2.38 -2.13
C MET A 36 -4.47 1.04 -1.79
N GLN A 37 -3.98 0.36 -0.78
CA GLN A 37 -4.55 -0.90 -0.32
C GLN A 37 -5.94 -0.72 0.26
N GLN A 38 -6.12 0.30 1.09
CA GLN A 38 -7.40 0.64 1.70
C GLN A 38 -8.44 1.00 0.64
N GLU A 39 -8.07 1.84 -0.33
CA GLU A 39 -8.96 2.23 -1.43
C GLU A 39 -9.37 1.02 -2.28
N ARG A 40 -8.44 0.13 -2.59
CA ARG A 40 -8.75 -1.08 -3.35
C ARG A 40 -9.80 -1.93 -2.64
N LEU A 41 -9.57 -2.24 -1.38
CA LEU A 41 -10.49 -3.04 -0.59
C LEU A 41 -11.87 -2.38 -0.47
N PHE A 42 -11.89 -1.10 -0.16
CA PHE A 42 -13.14 -0.38 0.04
C PHE A 42 -13.92 -0.19 -1.26
N ASN A 43 -13.25 0.18 -2.34
CA ASN A 43 -13.91 0.50 -3.61
C ASN A 43 -14.22 -0.70 -4.49
N THR A 44 -13.43 -1.77 -4.41
CA THR A 44 -13.56 -2.91 -5.32
C THR A 44 -13.93 -4.24 -4.64
N GLY A 45 -13.65 -4.39 -3.35
CA GLY A 45 -13.83 -5.66 -2.66
C GLY A 45 -12.96 -6.78 -3.21
N LYS A 46 -11.80 -6.44 -3.79
CA LYS A 46 -10.86 -7.37 -4.41
C LYS A 46 -9.52 -7.35 -3.70
N ASP A 47 -8.86 -8.51 -3.69
CA ASP A 47 -7.53 -8.64 -3.15
C ASP A 47 -6.45 -8.11 -4.12
N SER A 48 -5.17 -8.26 -3.77
CA SER A 48 -4.05 -7.78 -4.58
C SER A 48 -3.87 -8.52 -5.90
N LYS A 49 -4.49 -9.69 -6.05
CA LYS A 49 -4.48 -10.48 -7.29
C LYS A 49 -5.72 -10.26 -8.15
N GLY A 50 -6.64 -9.40 -7.72
CA GLY A 50 -7.87 -9.12 -8.43
C GLY A 50 -9.00 -10.10 -8.14
N GLU A 51 -8.84 -10.98 -7.16
CA GLU A 51 -9.88 -11.92 -6.75
C GLU A 51 -10.89 -11.23 -5.85
N SER A 52 -12.18 -11.45 -6.13
CA SER A 52 -13.26 -10.93 -5.31
C SER A 52 -13.26 -11.60 -3.93
N LEU A 53 -13.47 -10.80 -2.88
CA LEU A 53 -13.63 -11.31 -1.52
C LEU A 53 -15.01 -11.93 -1.29
N GLY A 54 -15.92 -11.80 -2.25
CA GLY A 54 -17.27 -12.31 -2.16
C GLY A 54 -18.29 -11.27 -1.73
N SER A 55 -19.45 -11.76 -1.33
CA SER A 55 -20.58 -10.96 -0.91
C SER A 55 -20.92 -11.21 0.54
N TYR A 56 -21.52 -10.22 1.21
CA TYR A 56 -22.03 -10.39 2.56
C TYR A 56 -23.27 -11.29 2.59
N ALA A 57 -23.41 -12.08 3.65
CA ALA A 57 -24.64 -12.79 3.94
C ALA A 57 -25.80 -11.80 4.12
N PRO A 58 -27.06 -12.18 3.80
CA PRO A 58 -28.21 -11.26 3.90
C PRO A 58 -28.38 -10.62 5.28
N PHE A 59 -28.15 -11.37 6.34
CA PHE A 59 -28.23 -10.86 7.70
C PHE A 59 -27.17 -9.80 8.00
N THR A 60 -25.96 -10.01 7.49
CA THR A 60 -24.85 -9.05 7.62
C THR A 60 -25.16 -7.76 6.84
N VAL A 61 -25.79 -7.87 5.68
CA VAL A 61 -26.23 -6.71 4.89
C VAL A 61 -27.18 -5.83 5.70
N VAL A 62 -28.17 -6.43 6.36
CA VAL A 62 -29.14 -5.70 7.18
C VAL A 62 -28.43 -4.93 8.31
N ILE A 63 -27.50 -5.59 9.01
CA ILE A 63 -26.76 -4.96 10.12
C ILE A 63 -25.90 -3.80 9.59
N LYS A 64 -25.19 -4.01 8.50
CA LYS A 64 -24.32 -2.98 7.91
C LYS A 64 -25.12 -1.80 7.36
N GLN A 65 -26.25 -2.03 6.76
CA GLN A 65 -27.14 -0.95 6.30
C GLN A 65 -27.64 -0.11 7.48
N ALA A 66 -27.99 -0.75 8.59
CA ALA A 66 -28.39 -0.04 9.80
C ALA A 66 -27.27 0.86 10.36
N LYS A 67 -26.00 0.48 10.14
CA LYS A 67 -24.83 1.28 10.52
C LYS A 67 -24.40 2.30 9.45
N GLY A 68 -25.09 2.37 8.31
CA GLY A 68 -24.73 3.23 7.19
C GLY A 68 -23.46 2.79 6.46
N GLN A 69 -23.11 1.51 6.54
CA GLN A 69 -21.91 0.95 5.91
C GLN A 69 -22.21 0.39 4.51
N ARG A 70 -21.17 0.32 3.68
CA ARG A 70 -21.26 -0.21 2.32
C ARG A 70 -21.53 -1.72 2.33
N THR A 71 -22.42 -2.18 1.45
CA THR A 71 -22.86 -3.59 1.40
C THR A 71 -22.77 -4.24 0.02
N ASP A 72 -22.40 -3.50 -1.02
CA ASP A 72 -22.33 -4.01 -2.39
C ASP A 72 -21.19 -5.02 -2.63
N HIS A 73 -20.19 -5.03 -1.76
CA HIS A 73 -19.12 -6.03 -1.72
C HIS A 73 -18.49 -6.04 -0.34
N ILE A 74 -17.66 -7.05 -0.06
CA ILE A 74 -16.92 -7.13 1.20
C ILE A 74 -15.80 -6.10 1.18
N THR A 75 -15.76 -5.22 2.19
CA THR A 75 -14.77 -4.16 2.31
C THR A 75 -13.69 -4.44 3.33
N LEU A 76 -13.89 -5.39 4.24
CA LEU A 76 -13.08 -5.65 5.43
C LEU A 76 -12.98 -4.42 6.34
N ARG A 77 -13.96 -3.52 6.26
CA ARG A 77 -14.01 -2.33 7.09
C ARG A 77 -15.29 -2.32 7.92
N ASP A 78 -15.15 -2.45 9.23
CA ASP A 78 -16.23 -2.29 10.18
C ASP A 78 -15.96 -1.05 11.05
N THR A 79 -15.08 -1.16 12.03
CA THR A 79 -14.65 -0.03 12.87
C THR A 79 -13.54 0.81 12.24
N GLY A 80 -12.87 0.28 11.22
CA GLY A 80 -11.69 0.85 10.61
C GLY A 80 -10.36 0.44 11.25
N GLU A 81 -10.38 -0.38 12.30
CA GLU A 81 -9.18 -0.80 13.01
C GLU A 81 -8.24 -1.62 12.14
N PHE A 82 -8.78 -2.53 11.31
CA PHE A 82 -7.97 -3.29 10.38
C PHE A 82 -7.23 -2.37 9.41
N TYR A 83 -7.91 -1.43 8.79
CA TYR A 83 -7.31 -0.47 7.86
C TYR A 83 -6.23 0.38 8.53
N LYS A 84 -6.46 0.85 9.75
CA LYS A 84 -5.49 1.64 10.52
C LYS A 84 -4.24 0.87 10.88
N SER A 85 -4.31 -0.46 10.90
CA SER A 85 -3.18 -1.33 11.24
C SER A 85 -2.22 -1.60 10.08
N PHE A 86 -2.55 -1.18 8.86
CA PHE A 86 -1.72 -1.40 7.68
C PHE A 86 -0.37 -0.70 7.82
N THR A 87 0.68 -1.46 7.56
CA THR A 87 2.06 -0.96 7.54
C THR A 87 2.75 -1.40 6.26
N PHE A 88 3.73 -0.62 5.85
CA PHE A 88 4.57 -0.91 4.70
C PHE A 88 5.98 -0.41 4.94
N TYR A 89 6.97 -1.21 4.59
CA TYR A 89 8.37 -0.77 4.51
C TYR A 89 9.14 -1.61 3.50
N ALA A 90 10.27 -1.08 3.05
CA ALA A 90 11.18 -1.77 2.13
C ALA A 90 12.46 -2.16 2.85
N THR A 91 12.95 -3.36 2.55
CA THR A 91 14.28 -3.82 2.93
C THR A 91 15.17 -3.87 1.69
N ASN A 92 16.42 -4.33 1.85
CA ASN A 92 17.33 -4.49 0.70
C ASN A 92 16.87 -5.50 -0.34
N THR A 93 15.97 -6.40 0.04
CA THR A 93 15.58 -7.55 -0.79
C THR A 93 14.09 -7.64 -1.07
N GLU A 94 13.23 -6.95 -0.28
CA GLU A 94 11.78 -7.13 -0.40
C GLU A 94 10.99 -5.91 0.05
N LEU A 95 9.74 -5.87 -0.39
CA LEU A 95 8.71 -4.97 0.13
C LEU A 95 7.90 -5.74 1.17
N VAL A 96 7.72 -5.15 2.34
CA VAL A 96 7.02 -5.79 3.45
C VAL A 96 5.70 -5.08 3.70
N PHE A 97 4.62 -5.84 3.57
CA PHE A 97 3.25 -5.40 3.88
C PHE A 97 2.77 -6.16 5.10
N ASP A 98 2.18 -5.47 6.05
CA ASP A 98 1.65 -6.11 7.24
C ASP A 98 0.38 -5.39 7.72
N ALA A 99 -0.39 -6.09 8.54
CA ALA A 99 -1.59 -5.58 9.16
C ALA A 99 -1.99 -6.48 10.34
N ASN A 100 -2.75 -5.93 11.28
CA ASN A 100 -3.37 -6.72 12.33
C ASN A 100 -4.74 -7.21 11.85
N ALA A 101 -4.78 -8.46 11.41
CA ALA A 101 -5.98 -9.09 10.86
C ALA A 101 -6.86 -9.77 11.92
N GLN A 102 -6.48 -9.75 13.19
CA GLN A 102 -7.26 -10.36 14.25
C GLN A 102 -8.50 -9.52 14.55
N LYS A 103 -9.67 -10.13 14.50
CA LYS A 103 -10.95 -9.49 14.80
C LYS A 103 -11.77 -10.43 15.68
N ASP A 104 -11.88 -10.12 16.96
CA ASP A 104 -12.50 -10.99 17.96
C ASP A 104 -11.90 -12.41 17.91
N GLU A 105 -12.71 -13.43 17.59
CA GLU A 105 -12.24 -14.82 17.43
C GLU A 105 -11.80 -15.15 16.01
N ASP A 106 -11.99 -14.22 15.05
CA ASP A 106 -11.68 -14.41 13.63
C ASP A 106 -10.33 -13.81 13.27
N ASN A 107 -9.70 -14.40 12.25
CA ASN A 107 -8.53 -13.82 11.60
C ASN A 107 -8.82 -13.61 10.12
N LEU A 108 -8.69 -12.39 9.66
CA LEU A 108 -9.03 -12.03 8.27
C LEU A 108 -8.10 -12.68 7.25
N PHE A 109 -6.83 -12.90 7.59
CA PHE A 109 -5.91 -13.63 6.71
C PHE A 109 -6.29 -15.10 6.56
N GLU A 110 -6.78 -15.73 7.62
CA GLU A 110 -7.26 -17.11 7.54
C GLU A 110 -8.53 -17.22 6.70
N ASN A 111 -9.41 -16.23 6.82
CA ASN A 111 -10.70 -16.24 6.13
C ASN A 111 -10.60 -15.83 4.66
N PHE A 112 -9.71 -14.90 4.31
CA PHE A 112 -9.63 -14.28 2.98
C PHE A 112 -8.28 -14.43 2.30
N GLY A 113 -7.26 -14.96 2.99
CA GLY A 113 -5.91 -15.11 2.46
C GLY A 113 -5.01 -13.90 2.71
N LEU A 114 -3.72 -14.09 2.51
CA LEU A 114 -2.70 -13.05 2.71
C LEU A 114 -2.76 -11.94 1.64
N ASP A 115 -3.37 -12.22 0.49
CA ASP A 115 -3.44 -11.28 -0.64
C ASP A 115 -4.43 -10.13 -0.41
N ILE A 116 -5.14 -10.08 0.71
CA ILE A 116 -5.95 -8.92 1.07
C ILE A 116 -5.10 -7.68 1.31
N ILE A 117 -3.83 -7.84 1.64
CA ILE A 117 -2.83 -6.77 1.64
C ILE A 117 -1.88 -6.94 0.44
N GLY A 118 -1.07 -5.92 0.16
CA GLY A 118 -0.18 -5.90 -0.99
C GLY A 118 -0.72 -5.04 -2.12
N LEU A 119 -0.01 -5.02 -3.24
CA LEU A 119 -0.33 -4.16 -4.39
C LEU A 119 -0.73 -5.00 -5.60
N ASN A 120 -1.82 -4.61 -6.27
CA ASN A 120 -2.14 -5.13 -7.59
C ASN A 120 -1.28 -4.42 -8.67
N ASP A 121 -1.42 -4.83 -9.93
CA ASP A 121 -0.61 -4.27 -11.01
C ASP A 121 -0.85 -2.77 -11.21
N PHE A 122 -2.08 -2.32 -11.10
CA PHE A 122 -2.42 -0.91 -11.19
C PHE A 122 -1.75 -0.09 -10.07
N ASN A 123 -1.80 -0.58 -8.84
CA ASN A 123 -1.16 0.07 -7.69
C ASN A 123 0.37 0.06 -7.82
N ARG A 124 0.96 -1.02 -8.34
CA ARG A 124 2.41 -1.09 -8.60
C ARG A 124 2.84 -0.03 -9.59
N THR A 125 2.10 0.12 -10.68
CA THR A 125 2.39 1.15 -11.68
C THR A 125 2.35 2.55 -11.08
N ARG A 126 1.34 2.86 -10.27
CA ARG A 126 1.24 4.14 -9.58
C ARG A 126 2.42 4.38 -8.62
N LEU A 127 2.83 3.35 -7.89
CA LEU A 127 3.98 3.44 -6.98
C LEU A 127 5.26 3.70 -7.76
N ILE A 128 5.49 2.97 -8.85
CA ILE A 128 6.67 3.15 -9.70
C ILE A 128 6.73 4.58 -10.25
N GLU A 129 5.62 5.11 -10.74
CA GLU A 129 5.53 6.49 -11.23
C GLU A 129 5.90 7.49 -10.14
N LEU A 130 5.40 7.30 -8.93
CA LEU A 130 5.72 8.18 -7.80
C LEU A 130 7.18 8.08 -7.40
N ILE A 131 7.76 6.88 -7.41
CA ILE A 131 9.20 6.68 -7.14
C ILE A 131 10.04 7.43 -8.17
N TYR A 132 9.68 7.37 -9.45
CA TYR A 132 10.38 8.11 -10.50
C TYR A 132 10.34 9.61 -10.25
N VAL A 133 9.20 10.16 -9.85
CA VAL A 133 9.06 11.59 -9.51
C VAL A 133 9.99 11.95 -8.35
N GLU A 134 9.98 11.17 -7.29
CA GLU A 134 10.81 11.43 -6.11
C GLU A 134 12.30 11.26 -6.41
N LEU A 135 12.67 10.25 -7.18
CA LEU A 135 14.06 10.01 -7.58
C LEU A 135 14.57 11.14 -8.50
N ARG A 136 13.76 11.57 -9.45
CA ARG A 136 14.08 12.69 -10.32
C ARG A 136 14.32 13.97 -9.52
N PHE A 137 13.46 14.26 -8.56
CA PHE A 137 13.62 15.40 -7.65
C PHE A 137 14.93 15.29 -6.89
N PHE A 138 15.24 14.13 -6.34
CA PHE A 138 16.49 13.87 -5.63
C PHE A 138 17.71 14.14 -6.53
N LEU A 139 17.70 13.60 -7.76
CA LEU A 139 18.82 13.77 -8.70
C LEU A 139 19.03 15.22 -9.12
N LEU A 140 17.93 16.00 -9.23
CA LEU A 140 18.02 17.40 -9.66
C LEU A 140 18.39 18.35 -8.54
N PHE A 141 17.92 18.10 -7.31
CA PHE A 141 17.99 19.10 -6.24
C PHE A 141 18.74 18.65 -4.98
N LYS A 142 18.98 17.37 -4.79
CA LYS A 142 19.56 16.81 -3.54
C LYS A 142 20.86 16.06 -3.75
N LEU A 143 21.23 15.82 -4.98
CA LEU A 143 22.46 15.10 -5.31
C LEU A 143 23.71 15.94 -5.00
#